data_9cd40e53cd638e2148a9e69d02ef3c1a
#
_entry.id   9cd40e53cd638e2148a9e69d02ef3c1a
#
_cell.length_a   1.000
_cell.length_b   1.000
_cell.length_c   1.000
_cell.angle_alpha   90.00
_cell.angle_beta   90.00
_cell.angle_gamma   90.00
#
_symmetry.space_group_name_H-M   'P 1'
#
loop_
_entity.id
_entity.type
_entity.pdbx_description
1 polymer ?
#
loop_
_entity_poly.entity_id
_entity_poly.type
_entity_poly.pdbx_seq_one_letter_code
_entity_poly.pdbx_strand_id
1 'polypeptide(L)'
;MNSLKKIILVALAVAISSILIFKENSLVAKLTFPVQAAVSQSLSCATKPDIPWLHTDGRWVKDERDNLVTLRGISFCGFNNEWGEKVLPDFEHKIAKVTDETNGWYPNILRLPIKNYHLDTFSLEQVYQTLQAGVDECARQKVYCIVDWHVVDGEKGADWRSPQMQQQTKDFWRYMAPRFKDYPNVIFELYNEPGYPKLVNAENWLNWRRTAQEWVDIIREQAPKNIILIGSPLWSQITRFAPKYPFTGSNLAYVNHTYKGMEESWPQEIGLEYDWEEVFGKAADRVPIFVTEFGWQADSEWEFGKGTTANFGRPIKDFLNQRPNINWIVWTYDSYCSPRLADERDRVLGEKKMGLFVRDWLQEEWVKSTNPVKPCSTCFADLLNSAEGK
;
A
#
# COMPACT_ATOMS: atom_id res chain seq x y z
N MET A 1 -52.17 -35.29 1.74
CA MET A 1 -52.75 -35.28 0.38
C MET A 1 -53.20 -33.89 -0.10
N ASN A 2 -52.78 -32.79 0.56
CA ASN A 2 -53.25 -31.42 0.22
C ASN A 2 -52.13 -30.47 -0.29
N SER A 3 -50.90 -30.93 -0.37
CA SER A 3 -49.79 -30.08 -0.83
C SER A 3 -49.49 -30.24 -2.34
N LEU A 4 -49.77 -31.39 -2.90
CA LEU A 4 -49.51 -31.66 -4.34
C LEU A 4 -50.53 -31.04 -5.30
N LYS A 5 -51.79 -30.81 -4.82
CA LYS A 5 -52.85 -30.21 -5.64
C LYS A 5 -52.71 -28.70 -5.81
N LYS A 6 -51.99 -27.98 -4.93
CA LYS A 6 -51.75 -26.51 -5.08
C LYS A 6 -50.62 -26.18 -6.06
N ILE A 7 -49.68 -27.09 -6.25
CA ILE A 7 -48.54 -26.86 -7.19
C ILE A 7 -48.99 -27.06 -8.66
N ILE A 8 -49.93 -27.93 -8.91
CA ILE A 8 -50.44 -28.22 -10.25
C ILE A 8 -51.38 -27.11 -10.74
N LEU A 9 -52.10 -26.42 -9.85
CA LEU A 9 -52.96 -25.31 -10.25
C LEU A 9 -52.23 -24.02 -10.60
N VAL A 10 -51.06 -23.78 -10.01
CA VAL A 10 -50.21 -22.60 -10.33
C VAL A 10 -49.47 -22.78 -11.66
N ALA A 11 -49.07 -24.01 -12.00
CA ALA A 11 -48.41 -24.31 -13.27
C ALA A 11 -49.36 -24.23 -14.46
N LEU A 12 -50.67 -24.51 -14.30
CA LEU A 12 -51.64 -24.40 -15.38
C LEU A 12 -52.09 -22.96 -15.63
N ALA A 13 -52.07 -22.07 -14.65
CA ALA A 13 -52.41 -20.67 -14.80
C ALA A 13 -51.32 -19.85 -15.57
N VAL A 14 -50.06 -20.26 -15.43
CA VAL A 14 -48.95 -19.61 -16.19
C VAL A 14 -48.90 -20.06 -17.66
N ALA A 15 -49.30 -21.31 -17.95
CA ALA A 15 -49.33 -21.83 -19.33
C ALA A 15 -50.49 -21.28 -20.18
N ILE A 16 -51.59 -20.87 -19.57
CA ILE A 16 -52.77 -20.34 -20.30
C ILE A 16 -52.58 -18.84 -20.60
N SER A 17 -51.81 -18.10 -19.82
CA SER A 17 -51.49 -16.68 -20.07
C SER A 17 -50.49 -16.50 -21.20
N SER A 18 -49.71 -17.51 -21.54
CA SER A 18 -48.71 -17.46 -22.61
C SER A 18 -49.28 -17.81 -24.01
N ILE A 19 -50.48 -18.33 -24.12
CA ILE A 19 -51.10 -18.74 -25.40
C ILE A 19 -52.05 -17.68 -25.95
N LEU A 20 -52.46 -16.69 -25.16
CA LEU A 20 -53.39 -15.65 -25.59
C LEU A 20 -52.73 -14.34 -26.09
N ILE A 21 -51.40 -14.27 -26.12
CA ILE A 21 -50.62 -13.10 -26.59
C ILE A 21 -50.09 -13.27 -28.03
N PHE A 22 -50.30 -14.43 -28.66
CA PHE A 22 -49.77 -14.70 -30.01
C PHE A 22 -50.83 -14.74 -31.14
N LYS A 23 -51.95 -14.06 -30.99
CA LYS A 23 -52.96 -14.11 -32.04
C LYS A 23 -53.63 -12.76 -32.41
N GLU A 24 -52.93 -11.66 -32.30
CA GLU A 24 -53.30 -10.41 -33.01
C GLU A 24 -52.04 -9.56 -33.15
N ASN A 25 -51.48 -9.58 -34.37
CA ASN A 25 -50.91 -8.42 -35.08
C ASN A 25 -50.03 -8.88 -36.25
N SER A 26 -50.69 -9.40 -37.27
CA SER A 26 -50.13 -9.36 -38.62
C SER A 26 -50.78 -8.17 -39.33
N LEU A 27 -50.17 -7.02 -39.30
CA LEU A 27 -50.14 -5.98 -40.34
C LEU A 27 -49.65 -4.66 -39.75
N VAL A 28 -48.35 -4.46 -39.68
CA VAL A 28 -47.79 -3.12 -39.90
C VAL A 28 -46.46 -3.27 -40.60
N ALA A 29 -46.37 -2.53 -41.65
CA ALA A 29 -45.38 -2.48 -42.70
C ALA A 29 -43.92 -2.40 -42.22
N LYS A 30 -43.09 -3.08 -43.03
CA LYS A 30 -41.70 -2.77 -43.33
C LYS A 30 -41.30 -1.32 -43.12
N LEU A 31 -40.54 -1.06 -42.06
CA LEU A 31 -39.55 0.00 -42.02
C LEU A 31 -38.27 -0.65 -41.49
N THR A 32 -37.47 -1.09 -42.42
CA THR A 32 -36.09 -1.48 -42.22
C THR A 32 -35.27 -0.23 -41.91
N PHE A 33 -34.97 -0.01 -40.62
CA PHE A 33 -33.79 0.75 -40.26
C PHE A 33 -32.79 -0.29 -39.72
N PRO A 34 -31.60 -0.36 -40.29
CA PRO A 34 -30.52 -1.08 -39.63
C PRO A 34 -30.12 -0.22 -38.43
N VAL A 35 -30.69 -0.48 -37.28
CA VAL A 35 -30.02 -0.12 -36.03
C VAL A 35 -28.84 -1.04 -35.89
N GLN A 36 -27.82 -0.74 -36.66
CA GLN A 36 -26.46 -1.12 -36.30
C GLN A 36 -26.26 -0.42 -34.98
N ALA A 37 -26.45 -1.16 -33.91
CA ALA A 37 -25.95 -0.78 -32.61
C ALA A 37 -24.43 -0.62 -32.79
N ALA A 38 -24.04 0.61 -33.09
CA ALA A 38 -22.76 1.10 -32.76
C ALA A 38 -22.66 0.93 -31.24
N VAL A 39 -22.16 -0.23 -30.80
CA VAL A 39 -21.40 -0.31 -29.59
C VAL A 39 -20.24 0.65 -29.85
N SER A 40 -20.47 1.93 -29.58
CA SER A 40 -19.39 2.83 -29.32
C SER A 40 -18.70 2.24 -28.10
N GLN A 41 -17.72 1.40 -28.33
CA GLN A 41 -16.56 1.37 -27.48
C GLN A 41 -16.07 2.83 -27.49
N SER A 42 -16.61 3.64 -26.58
CA SER A 42 -15.85 4.72 -26.05
C SER A 42 -14.63 4.04 -25.42
N LEU A 43 -13.59 3.86 -26.20
CA LEU A 43 -12.25 3.95 -25.70
C LEU A 43 -12.24 5.31 -25.01
N SER A 44 -12.63 5.33 -23.73
CA SER A 44 -12.27 6.42 -22.87
C SER A 44 -10.75 6.38 -22.98
N CYS A 45 -10.21 7.32 -23.73
CA CYS A 45 -8.85 7.74 -23.56
C CYS A 45 -8.82 8.13 -22.08
N ALA A 46 -8.43 7.20 -21.23
CA ALA A 46 -8.22 7.47 -19.83
C ALA A 46 -7.23 8.62 -19.83
N THR A 47 -7.72 9.80 -19.53
CA THR A 47 -6.87 10.97 -19.36
C THR A 47 -5.88 10.54 -18.31
N LYS A 48 -4.58 10.48 -18.68
CA LYS A 48 -3.52 10.15 -17.72
C LYS A 48 -3.80 10.95 -16.45
N PRO A 49 -3.80 10.31 -15.27
CA PRO A 49 -4.11 11.02 -14.05
C PRO A 49 -3.20 12.23 -13.93
N ASP A 50 -3.77 13.38 -13.56
CA ASP A 50 -3.04 14.64 -13.31
C ASP A 50 -2.28 14.55 -11.97
N ILE A 51 -1.48 13.48 -11.85
CA ILE A 51 -0.58 13.19 -10.73
C ILE A 51 0.83 13.23 -11.31
N PRO A 52 1.73 14.05 -10.76
CA PRO A 52 3.10 14.13 -11.24
C PRO A 52 3.89 12.84 -11.00
N TRP A 53 4.83 12.53 -11.89
CA TRP A 53 5.83 11.52 -11.63
C TRP A 53 6.68 11.89 -10.43
N LEU A 54 7.02 10.87 -9.63
CA LEU A 54 7.95 11.03 -8.53
C LEU A 54 9.33 10.49 -8.91
N HIS A 55 10.35 11.11 -8.33
CA HIS A 55 11.71 10.61 -8.38
C HIS A 55 12.43 10.81 -7.04
N THR A 56 13.54 10.09 -6.85
CA THR A 56 14.39 10.25 -5.68
C THR A 56 15.60 11.12 -6.01
N ASP A 57 15.90 12.08 -5.10
CA ASP A 57 17.08 12.93 -5.18
C ASP A 57 17.73 13.04 -3.79
N GLY A 58 18.91 12.45 -3.64
CA GLY A 58 19.54 12.28 -2.33
C GLY A 58 18.63 11.54 -1.37
N ARG A 59 18.26 12.17 -0.26
CA ARG A 59 17.34 11.63 0.75
C ARG A 59 15.86 11.96 0.53
N TRP A 60 15.54 12.67 -0.56
CA TRP A 60 14.22 13.23 -0.78
C TRP A 60 13.45 12.48 -1.87
N VAL A 61 12.14 12.53 -1.76
CA VAL A 61 11.21 12.27 -2.85
C VAL A 61 10.75 13.61 -3.40
N LYS A 62 10.80 13.76 -4.72
CA LYS A 62 10.41 14.97 -5.43
C LYS A 62 9.46 14.65 -6.58
N ASP A 63 8.66 15.63 -6.98
CA ASP A 63 7.88 15.57 -8.21
C ASP A 63 8.74 15.95 -9.44
N GLU A 64 8.16 15.84 -10.64
CA GLU A 64 8.83 16.18 -11.90
C GLU A 64 9.20 17.67 -12.06
N ARG A 65 8.78 18.53 -11.12
CA ARG A 65 9.12 19.96 -11.04
C ARG A 65 10.12 20.23 -9.93
N ASP A 66 10.74 19.19 -9.39
CA ASP A 66 11.67 19.26 -8.25
C ASP A 66 11.07 19.76 -6.92
N ASN A 67 9.75 19.82 -6.80
CA ASN A 67 9.13 20.10 -5.52
C ASN A 67 9.25 18.89 -4.58
N LEU A 68 9.52 19.16 -3.30
CA LEU A 68 9.54 18.13 -2.27
C LEU A 68 8.13 17.52 -2.10
N VAL A 69 8.06 16.21 -2.10
CA VAL A 69 6.82 15.47 -1.87
C VAL A 69 6.95 14.66 -0.59
N THR A 70 5.99 14.85 0.31
CA THR A 70 5.87 14.10 1.55
C THR A 70 4.66 13.19 1.47
N LEU A 71 4.89 11.88 1.58
CA LEU A 71 3.83 10.88 1.46
C LEU A 71 3.42 10.38 2.83
N ARG A 72 2.11 10.43 3.11
CA ARG A 72 1.47 10.07 4.37
C ARG A 72 0.23 9.23 4.09
N GLY A 73 0.17 8.03 4.62
CA GLY A 73 -0.90 7.18 4.16
C GLY A 73 -1.26 5.98 5.02
N ILE A 74 -2.03 5.12 4.39
CA ILE A 74 -2.68 3.97 5.02
C ILE A 74 -2.37 2.73 4.19
N SER A 75 -2.04 1.62 4.87
CA SER A 75 -1.97 0.29 4.27
C SER A 75 -3.30 -0.44 4.41
N PHE A 76 -3.66 -1.20 3.40
CA PHE A 76 -4.60 -2.31 3.55
C PHE A 76 -3.83 -3.56 3.97
N CYS A 77 -4.53 -4.61 4.43
CA CYS A 77 -3.83 -5.85 4.82
C CYS A 77 -3.87 -6.96 3.75
N GLY A 78 -4.50 -6.70 2.63
CA GLY A 78 -4.59 -7.65 1.54
C GLY A 78 -5.70 -8.70 1.69
N PHE A 79 -6.56 -8.59 2.71
CA PHE A 79 -7.69 -9.47 2.93
C PHE A 79 -9.03 -8.72 2.85
N ASN A 80 -10.11 -9.44 2.47
CA ASN A 80 -11.47 -8.91 2.51
C ASN A 80 -12.32 -9.50 3.63
N ASN A 81 -11.91 -10.62 4.19
CA ASN A 81 -12.64 -11.34 5.23
C ASN A 81 -11.72 -12.31 5.97
N GLU A 82 -12.22 -13.04 6.95
CA GLU A 82 -11.51 -14.09 7.69
C GLU A 82 -10.99 -15.26 6.82
N TRP A 83 -11.49 -15.39 5.58
CA TRP A 83 -11.06 -16.39 4.59
C TRP A 83 -10.12 -15.77 3.53
N GLY A 84 -9.38 -14.74 3.87
CA GLY A 84 -8.59 -13.90 2.98
C GLY A 84 -7.72 -14.61 1.95
N GLU A 85 -7.31 -15.84 2.22
CA GLU A 85 -6.52 -16.66 1.30
C GLU A 85 -7.26 -17.06 0.02
N LYS A 86 -8.60 -17.05 0.04
CA LYS A 86 -9.49 -17.52 -1.03
C LYS A 86 -10.26 -16.39 -1.70
N VAL A 87 -9.96 -15.15 -1.35
CA VAL A 87 -10.65 -13.96 -1.86
C VAL A 87 -9.64 -12.86 -2.07
N LEU A 88 -9.55 -12.36 -3.29
CA LEU A 88 -8.70 -11.20 -3.58
C LEU A 88 -9.28 -9.93 -2.95
N PRO A 89 -8.43 -8.98 -2.54
CA PRO A 89 -8.87 -7.72 -1.91
C PRO A 89 -9.75 -6.88 -2.84
N ASP A 90 -10.78 -6.25 -2.28
CA ASP A 90 -11.55 -5.21 -2.96
C ASP A 90 -10.91 -3.85 -2.69
N PHE A 91 -9.80 -3.58 -3.38
CA PHE A 91 -9.09 -2.32 -3.22
C PHE A 91 -9.88 -1.11 -3.69
N GLU A 92 -10.63 -1.23 -4.80
CA GLU A 92 -11.41 -0.13 -5.35
C GLU A 92 -12.38 0.44 -4.30
N HIS A 93 -13.18 -0.42 -3.68
CA HIS A 93 -14.13 0.00 -2.64
C HIS A 93 -13.44 0.59 -1.40
N LYS A 94 -12.36 -0.04 -0.95
CA LYS A 94 -11.60 0.42 0.23
C LYS A 94 -10.94 1.77 0.00
N ILE A 95 -10.35 1.97 -1.19
CA ILE A 95 -9.73 3.24 -1.59
C ILE A 95 -10.77 4.35 -1.63
N ALA A 96 -11.89 4.14 -2.35
CA ALA A 96 -12.97 5.10 -2.40
C ALA A 96 -13.42 5.54 -1.00
N LYS A 97 -13.44 4.61 -0.05
CA LYS A 97 -13.84 4.88 1.33
C LYS A 97 -12.82 5.70 2.11
N VAL A 98 -11.53 5.36 2.06
CA VAL A 98 -10.51 6.10 2.83
C VAL A 98 -10.13 7.43 2.21
N THR A 99 -10.48 7.66 0.95
CA THR A 99 -10.25 8.93 0.23
C THR A 99 -11.48 9.83 0.21
N ASP A 100 -12.64 9.34 0.64
CA ASP A 100 -13.83 10.18 0.84
C ASP A 100 -13.56 11.17 1.99
N GLU A 101 -13.53 12.46 1.67
CA GLU A 101 -13.24 13.55 2.63
C GLU A 101 -14.20 13.55 3.82
N THR A 102 -15.45 13.05 3.65
CA THR A 102 -16.43 12.96 4.75
C THR A 102 -15.99 11.98 5.84
N ASN A 103 -15.10 11.03 5.52
CA ASN A 103 -14.51 10.09 6.47
C ASN A 103 -13.28 10.64 7.19
N GLY A 104 -12.71 11.75 6.70
CA GLY A 104 -11.69 12.54 7.38
C GLY A 104 -10.29 11.94 7.46
N TRP A 105 -9.94 10.97 6.59
CA TRP A 105 -8.62 10.34 6.62
C TRP A 105 -7.52 11.11 5.89
N TYR A 106 -7.82 11.70 4.74
CA TYR A 106 -6.90 12.49 3.90
C TYR A 106 -5.53 11.86 3.60
N PRO A 107 -5.43 10.58 3.22
CA PRO A 107 -4.17 10.00 2.79
C PRO A 107 -3.78 10.56 1.42
N ASN A 108 -2.48 10.72 1.15
CA ASN A 108 -2.00 11.01 -0.20
C ASN A 108 -1.24 9.83 -0.83
N ILE A 109 -1.11 8.72 -0.10
CA ILE A 109 -0.59 7.44 -0.57
C ILE A 109 -1.31 6.29 0.11
N LEU A 110 -1.53 5.20 -0.64
CA LEU A 110 -2.15 3.98 -0.12
C LEU A 110 -1.28 2.77 -0.48
N ARG A 111 -1.23 1.76 0.38
CA ARG A 111 -0.48 0.53 0.14
C ARG A 111 -1.42 -0.62 -0.13
N LEU A 112 -1.17 -1.33 -1.25
CA LEU A 112 -2.01 -2.39 -1.82
C LEU A 112 -1.25 -3.74 -1.75
N PRO A 113 -1.31 -4.46 -0.63
CA PRO A 113 -0.58 -5.71 -0.45
C PRO A 113 -1.22 -6.86 -1.21
N ILE A 114 -0.41 -7.64 -1.91
CA ILE A 114 -0.79 -8.94 -2.47
C ILE A 114 0.10 -10.01 -1.85
N LYS A 115 -0.52 -10.92 -1.11
CA LYS A 115 0.17 -12.06 -0.48
C LYS A 115 0.62 -13.05 -1.53
N ASN A 116 1.81 -13.63 -1.36
CA ASN A 116 2.37 -14.63 -2.28
C ASN A 116 1.47 -15.86 -2.44
N TYR A 117 0.82 -16.29 -1.37
CA TYR A 117 -0.08 -17.45 -1.40
C TYR A 117 -1.46 -17.18 -2.04
N HIS A 118 -1.78 -15.94 -2.44
CA HIS A 118 -2.90 -15.72 -3.35
C HIS A 118 -2.67 -16.43 -4.69
N LEU A 119 -1.41 -16.59 -5.11
CA LEU A 119 -1.07 -17.30 -6.33
C LEU A 119 -1.29 -18.83 -6.24
N ASP A 120 -1.56 -19.38 -5.06
CA ASP A 120 -2.01 -20.77 -4.90
C ASP A 120 -3.45 -20.97 -5.39
N THR A 121 -4.24 -19.89 -5.42
CA THR A 121 -5.67 -19.91 -5.79
C THR A 121 -5.97 -19.11 -7.05
N PHE A 122 -5.26 -18.01 -7.26
CA PHE A 122 -5.52 -17.06 -8.34
C PHE A 122 -4.35 -16.97 -9.32
N SER A 123 -4.67 -16.76 -10.58
CA SER A 123 -3.65 -16.48 -11.61
C SER A 123 -3.06 -15.07 -11.44
N LEU A 124 -1.88 -14.84 -12.01
CA LEU A 124 -1.28 -13.51 -12.08
C LEU A 124 -2.19 -12.50 -12.79
N GLU A 125 -3.00 -12.93 -13.76
CA GLU A 125 -3.97 -12.07 -14.43
C GLU A 125 -5.08 -11.60 -13.48
N GLN A 126 -5.64 -12.50 -12.67
CA GLN A 126 -6.67 -12.12 -11.68
C GLN A 126 -6.12 -11.18 -10.61
N VAL A 127 -4.89 -11.45 -10.14
CA VAL A 127 -4.17 -10.55 -9.21
C VAL A 127 -3.92 -9.18 -9.85
N TYR A 128 -3.51 -9.15 -11.12
CA TYR A 128 -3.33 -7.90 -11.86
C TYR A 128 -4.63 -7.12 -11.98
N GLN A 129 -5.74 -7.75 -12.34
CA GLN A 129 -7.04 -7.09 -12.46
C GLN A 129 -7.47 -6.45 -11.13
N THR A 130 -7.23 -7.14 -10.02
CA THR A 130 -7.48 -6.61 -8.66
C THR A 130 -6.61 -5.39 -8.35
N LEU A 131 -5.31 -5.48 -8.65
CA LEU A 131 -4.39 -4.35 -8.46
C LEU A 131 -4.72 -3.20 -9.39
N GLN A 132 -5.07 -3.47 -10.65
CA GLN A 132 -5.43 -2.44 -11.62
C GLN A 132 -6.66 -1.65 -11.17
N ALA A 133 -7.72 -2.32 -10.72
CA ALA A 133 -8.91 -1.64 -10.19
C ALA A 133 -8.53 -0.69 -9.04
N GLY A 134 -7.67 -1.14 -8.11
CA GLY A 134 -7.16 -0.28 -7.03
C GLY A 134 -6.29 0.88 -7.53
N VAL A 135 -5.38 0.63 -8.47
CA VAL A 135 -4.50 1.66 -9.05
C VAL A 135 -5.30 2.72 -9.81
N ASP A 136 -6.32 2.29 -10.57
CA ASP A 136 -7.20 3.20 -11.31
C ASP A 136 -8.05 4.04 -10.35
N GLU A 137 -8.50 3.46 -9.23
CA GLU A 137 -9.20 4.20 -8.18
C GLU A 137 -8.27 5.21 -7.51
N CYS A 138 -7.04 4.83 -7.13
CA CYS A 138 -6.04 5.77 -6.61
C CYS A 138 -5.82 6.94 -7.57
N ALA A 139 -5.72 6.66 -8.87
CA ALA A 139 -5.57 7.68 -9.90
C ALA A 139 -6.76 8.63 -9.97
N ARG A 140 -7.98 8.09 -9.87
CA ARG A 140 -9.24 8.87 -9.84
C ARG A 140 -9.30 9.78 -8.62
N GLN A 141 -8.84 9.29 -7.48
CA GLN A 141 -8.79 10.02 -6.20
C GLN A 141 -7.55 10.92 -6.06
N LYS A 142 -6.64 10.92 -7.06
CA LYS A 142 -5.40 11.69 -7.07
C LYS A 142 -4.46 11.38 -5.91
N VAL A 143 -4.37 10.12 -5.53
CA VAL A 143 -3.44 9.62 -4.53
C VAL A 143 -2.45 8.63 -5.16
N TYR A 144 -1.24 8.57 -4.60
CA TYR A 144 -0.26 7.56 -4.97
C TYR A 144 -0.65 6.20 -4.40
N CYS A 145 -0.14 5.13 -4.99
CA CYS A 145 -0.30 3.80 -4.45
C CYS A 145 0.99 2.97 -4.54
N ILE A 146 1.21 2.15 -3.52
CA ILE A 146 2.28 1.17 -3.47
C ILE A 146 1.68 -0.18 -3.87
N VAL A 147 2.14 -0.73 -4.97
CA VAL A 147 1.92 -2.14 -5.31
C VAL A 147 2.96 -2.95 -4.54
N ASP A 148 2.50 -3.68 -3.54
CA ASP A 148 3.35 -4.40 -2.61
C ASP A 148 3.28 -5.91 -2.86
N TRP A 149 4.45 -6.50 -3.17
CA TRP A 149 4.63 -7.95 -3.16
C TRP A 149 4.79 -8.42 -1.71
N HIS A 150 3.65 -8.68 -1.07
CA HIS A 150 3.52 -8.86 0.37
C HIS A 150 3.90 -10.27 0.82
N VAL A 151 5.17 -10.59 0.74
CA VAL A 151 5.73 -11.82 1.28
C VAL A 151 6.28 -11.55 2.68
N VAL A 152 5.91 -12.40 3.63
CA VAL A 152 6.46 -12.40 4.99
C VAL A 152 7.24 -13.70 5.18
N ASP A 153 8.56 -13.60 5.31
CA ASP A 153 9.39 -14.77 5.55
C ASP A 153 9.00 -15.49 6.86
N GLY A 154 8.85 -16.80 6.76
CA GLY A 154 8.33 -17.65 7.84
C GLY A 154 6.83 -17.91 7.72
N GLU A 155 6.04 -17.01 7.11
CA GLU A 155 4.63 -17.24 6.86
C GLU A 155 4.47 -18.30 5.76
N LYS A 156 3.73 -19.39 6.05
CA LYS A 156 3.52 -20.52 5.12
C LYS A 156 4.79 -21.06 4.45
N GLY A 157 5.92 -20.97 5.16
CA GLY A 157 7.20 -21.49 4.67
C GLY A 157 7.91 -20.58 3.66
N ALA A 158 7.48 -19.35 3.49
CA ALA A 158 8.20 -18.38 2.67
C ALA A 158 9.61 -18.13 3.21
N ASP A 159 10.58 -18.08 2.32
CA ASP A 159 11.97 -17.73 2.60
C ASP A 159 12.60 -17.16 1.33
N TRP A 160 12.99 -15.89 1.35
CA TRP A 160 13.57 -15.18 0.21
C TRP A 160 14.84 -15.87 -0.36
N ARG A 161 15.50 -16.70 0.45
CA ARG A 161 16.70 -17.43 0.05
C ARG A 161 16.38 -18.69 -0.76
N SER A 162 15.13 -19.17 -0.70
CA SER A 162 14.73 -20.37 -1.42
C SER A 162 14.62 -20.11 -2.93
N PRO A 163 15.08 -21.04 -3.79
CA PRO A 163 14.94 -20.91 -5.24
C PRO A 163 13.50 -20.73 -5.69
N GLN A 164 12.55 -21.36 -5.00
CA GLN A 164 11.12 -21.25 -5.30
C GLN A 164 10.61 -19.82 -5.10
N MET A 165 10.89 -19.21 -3.94
CA MET A 165 10.45 -17.84 -3.63
C MET A 165 11.12 -16.83 -4.55
N GLN A 166 12.41 -17.03 -4.84
CA GLN A 166 13.13 -16.18 -5.80
C GLN A 166 12.47 -16.22 -7.18
N GLN A 167 12.11 -17.42 -7.66
CA GLN A 167 11.46 -17.56 -8.95
C GLN A 167 10.06 -16.93 -8.94
N GLN A 168 9.25 -17.16 -7.91
CA GLN A 168 7.92 -16.58 -7.76
C GLN A 168 7.98 -15.05 -7.74
N THR A 169 8.95 -14.46 -7.04
CA THR A 169 9.17 -13.02 -7.01
C THR A 169 9.54 -12.46 -8.40
N LYS A 170 10.43 -13.14 -9.12
CA LYS A 170 10.79 -12.76 -10.51
C LYS A 170 9.59 -12.80 -11.43
N ASP A 171 8.78 -13.87 -11.36
CA ASP A 171 7.60 -14.04 -12.21
C ASP A 171 6.53 -13.01 -11.91
N PHE A 172 6.33 -12.67 -10.62
CA PHE A 172 5.44 -11.59 -10.22
C PHE A 172 5.87 -10.25 -10.85
N TRP A 173 7.14 -9.87 -10.70
CA TRP A 173 7.60 -8.57 -11.21
C TRP A 173 7.71 -8.53 -12.73
N ARG A 174 8.09 -9.60 -13.41
CA ARG A 174 8.03 -9.69 -14.87
C ARG A 174 6.62 -9.48 -15.40
N TYR A 175 5.63 -9.91 -14.63
CA TYR A 175 4.23 -9.76 -15.00
C TYR A 175 3.69 -8.37 -14.68
N MET A 176 3.94 -7.83 -13.47
CA MET A 176 3.32 -6.60 -12.98
C MET A 176 4.01 -5.33 -13.48
N ALA A 177 5.36 -5.28 -13.47
CA ALA A 177 6.09 -4.06 -13.78
C ALA A 177 5.77 -3.47 -15.17
N PRO A 178 5.73 -4.24 -16.28
CA PRO A 178 5.40 -3.69 -17.60
C PRO A 178 3.96 -3.18 -17.70
N ARG A 179 3.05 -3.67 -16.85
CA ARG A 179 1.63 -3.29 -16.85
C ARG A 179 1.37 -1.97 -16.13
N PHE A 180 2.21 -1.64 -15.15
CA PHE A 180 2.09 -0.40 -14.37
C PHE A 180 3.17 0.65 -14.70
N LYS A 181 4.03 0.41 -15.68
CA LYS A 181 5.15 1.30 -16.06
C LYS A 181 4.75 2.72 -16.44
N ASP A 182 3.55 2.91 -16.96
CA ASP A 182 3.04 4.19 -17.45
C ASP A 182 2.10 4.88 -16.44
N TYR A 183 2.00 4.34 -15.21
CA TYR A 183 1.19 4.90 -14.14
C TYR A 183 2.04 5.76 -13.20
N PRO A 184 1.93 7.10 -13.27
CA PRO A 184 2.74 8.00 -12.44
C PRO A 184 2.43 7.92 -10.94
N ASN A 185 1.24 7.43 -10.60
CA ASN A 185 0.80 7.23 -9.22
C ASN A 185 1.25 5.89 -8.61
N VAL A 186 1.98 5.04 -9.36
CA VAL A 186 2.40 3.71 -8.88
C VAL A 186 3.85 3.71 -8.41
N ILE A 187 4.06 3.22 -7.20
CA ILE A 187 5.34 2.89 -6.58
C ILE A 187 5.35 1.37 -6.36
N PHE A 188 6.48 0.71 -6.57
CA PHE A 188 6.62 -0.73 -6.34
C PHE A 188 7.31 -1.00 -5.01
N GLU A 189 6.80 -1.93 -4.21
CA GLU A 189 7.49 -2.47 -3.04
C GLU A 189 7.95 -3.89 -3.34
N LEU A 190 9.27 -4.04 -3.45
CA LEU A 190 9.94 -5.18 -4.06
C LEU A 190 9.64 -6.51 -3.39
N TYR A 191 9.61 -6.51 -2.06
CA TYR A 191 9.36 -7.65 -1.20
C TYR A 191 9.13 -7.12 0.22
N ASN A 192 7.99 -7.42 0.80
CA ASN A 192 7.54 -6.81 2.05
C ASN A 192 8.50 -7.06 3.23
N GLU A 193 8.70 -8.31 3.61
CA GLU A 193 9.43 -8.67 4.84
C GLU A 193 10.37 -9.86 4.63
N PRO A 194 11.57 -9.64 4.05
CA PRO A 194 12.61 -10.66 4.06
C PRO A 194 13.10 -10.86 5.51
N GLY A 195 12.78 -12.01 6.13
CA GLY A 195 13.01 -12.22 7.56
C GLY A 195 14.38 -12.75 7.89
N TYR A 196 14.88 -13.67 7.08
CA TYR A 196 16.06 -14.48 7.40
C TYR A 196 17.35 -14.01 6.72
N PRO A 197 18.52 -14.30 7.33
CA PRO A 197 18.71 -14.70 8.73
C PRO A 197 18.40 -13.54 9.68
N LYS A 198 18.08 -13.86 10.95
CA LYS A 198 17.83 -12.87 12.00
C LYS A 198 19.14 -12.25 12.52
N LEU A 199 19.87 -11.57 11.64
CA LEU A 199 21.21 -11.01 11.94
C LEU A 199 21.29 -9.54 11.55
N VAL A 200 21.76 -8.69 12.46
CA VAL A 200 22.03 -7.27 12.23
C VAL A 200 23.51 -7.08 11.90
N ASN A 201 23.89 -7.35 10.67
CA ASN A 201 25.25 -7.11 10.19
C ASN A 201 25.29 -6.80 8.69
N ALA A 202 26.43 -6.27 8.24
CA ALA A 202 26.64 -5.90 6.86
C ALA A 202 26.63 -7.10 5.89
N GLU A 203 27.07 -8.27 6.33
CA GLU A 203 27.08 -9.48 5.51
C GLU A 203 25.65 -9.91 5.14
N ASN A 204 24.74 -9.90 6.11
CA ASN A 204 23.33 -10.20 5.88
C ASN A 204 22.71 -9.23 4.85
N TRP A 205 22.96 -7.92 5.01
CA TRP A 205 22.55 -6.91 4.03
C TRP A 205 23.14 -7.17 2.64
N LEU A 206 24.43 -7.47 2.54
CA LEU A 206 25.09 -7.73 1.25
C LEU A 206 24.59 -9.00 0.57
N ASN A 207 24.26 -10.04 1.32
CA ASN A 207 23.64 -11.25 0.78
C ASN A 207 22.24 -10.96 0.22
N TRP A 208 21.41 -10.24 0.97
CA TRP A 208 20.12 -9.75 0.51
C TRP A 208 20.26 -8.90 -0.77
N ARG A 209 21.12 -7.88 -0.73
CA ARG A 209 21.36 -7.01 -1.86
C ARG A 209 21.74 -7.78 -3.12
N ARG A 210 22.58 -8.81 -3.01
CA ARG A 210 23.02 -9.63 -4.15
C ARG A 210 21.85 -10.35 -4.81
N THR A 211 20.93 -10.90 -4.03
CA THR A 211 19.77 -11.60 -4.55
C THR A 211 18.71 -10.61 -5.07
N ALA A 212 18.37 -9.60 -4.28
CA ALA A 212 17.27 -8.70 -4.60
C ALA A 212 17.63 -7.69 -5.71
N GLN A 213 18.93 -7.46 -5.98
CA GLN A 213 19.35 -6.63 -7.13
C GLN A 213 18.79 -7.17 -8.45
N GLU A 214 18.76 -8.48 -8.64
CA GLU A 214 18.17 -9.09 -9.84
C GLU A 214 16.68 -8.73 -10.00
N TRP A 215 15.95 -8.64 -8.90
CA TRP A 215 14.53 -8.26 -8.93
C TRP A 215 14.36 -6.76 -9.22
N VAL A 216 15.24 -5.91 -8.68
CA VAL A 216 15.29 -4.48 -9.02
C VAL A 216 15.56 -4.30 -10.50
N ASP A 217 16.52 -5.05 -11.07
CA ASP A 217 16.90 -4.97 -12.48
C ASP A 217 15.72 -5.38 -13.39
N ILE A 218 15.00 -6.47 -13.03
CA ILE A 218 13.79 -6.91 -13.74
C ILE A 218 12.73 -5.80 -13.79
N ILE A 219 12.46 -5.15 -12.67
CA ILE A 219 11.49 -4.06 -12.63
C ILE A 219 12.00 -2.88 -13.47
N ARG A 220 13.26 -2.50 -13.29
CA ARG A 220 13.84 -1.30 -13.91
C ARG A 220 13.94 -1.39 -15.42
N GLU A 221 14.18 -2.60 -15.97
CA GLU A 221 14.15 -2.86 -17.40
C GLU A 221 12.79 -2.51 -18.03
N GLN A 222 11.69 -2.77 -17.31
CA GLN A 222 10.34 -2.59 -17.81
C GLN A 222 9.72 -1.25 -17.39
N ALA A 223 10.01 -0.77 -16.18
CA ALA A 223 9.42 0.40 -15.57
C ALA A 223 10.50 1.40 -15.11
N PRO A 224 11.10 2.14 -16.04
CA PRO A 224 12.29 2.98 -15.76
C PRO A 224 12.02 4.18 -14.85
N LYS A 225 10.77 4.63 -14.72
CA LYS A 225 10.40 5.84 -13.98
C LYS A 225 9.88 5.60 -12.56
N ASN A 226 9.20 4.48 -12.33
CA ASN A 226 8.56 4.22 -11.04
C ASN A 226 9.60 4.11 -9.92
N ILE A 227 9.29 4.61 -8.75
CA ILE A 227 10.10 4.38 -7.55
C ILE A 227 9.97 2.91 -7.15
N ILE A 228 11.09 2.32 -6.73
CA ILE A 228 11.14 0.97 -6.15
C ILE A 228 11.53 1.10 -4.68
N LEU A 229 10.66 0.61 -3.80
CA LEU A 229 10.89 0.50 -2.37
C LEU A 229 11.53 -0.85 -2.08
N ILE A 230 12.61 -0.84 -1.31
CA ILE A 230 13.42 -2.02 -1.04
C ILE A 230 13.47 -2.27 0.45
N GLY A 231 12.84 -3.37 0.89
CA GLY A 231 12.92 -3.87 2.24
C GLY A 231 14.30 -4.44 2.58
N SER A 232 14.46 -4.91 3.80
CA SER A 232 15.71 -5.49 4.29
C SER A 232 15.47 -6.75 5.11
N PRO A 233 16.46 -7.65 5.25
CA PRO A 233 16.37 -8.76 6.19
C PRO A 233 15.96 -8.30 7.59
N LEU A 234 15.57 -9.27 8.41
CA LEU A 234 15.00 -9.03 9.73
C LEU A 234 13.67 -8.25 9.64
N TRP A 235 12.79 -8.68 8.70
CA TRP A 235 11.47 -8.08 8.49
C TRP A 235 11.52 -6.57 8.30
N SER A 236 12.36 -6.12 7.34
CA SER A 236 12.57 -4.71 6.98
C SER A 236 13.11 -3.83 8.13
N GLN A 237 14.02 -4.35 8.96
CA GLN A 237 14.54 -3.66 10.16
C GLN A 237 16.05 -3.36 10.16
N ILE A 238 16.79 -3.68 9.07
CA ILE A 238 18.23 -3.39 9.02
C ILE A 238 18.60 -2.35 7.96
N THR A 239 17.71 -1.40 7.73
CA THR A 239 17.83 -0.33 6.72
C THR A 239 19.04 0.58 6.95
N ARG A 240 19.63 0.57 8.17
CA ARG A 240 20.87 1.28 8.52
C ARG A 240 22.04 1.05 7.57
N PHE A 241 22.06 -0.09 6.88
CA PHE A 241 23.14 -0.44 5.96
C PHE A 241 22.99 0.15 4.55
N ALA A 242 21.80 0.64 4.18
CA ALA A 242 21.51 1.17 2.84
C ALA A 242 22.45 2.30 2.40
N PRO A 243 22.78 3.32 3.24
CA PRO A 243 23.67 4.39 2.81
C PRO A 243 25.09 3.95 2.44
N LYS A 244 25.60 2.93 3.12
CA LYS A 244 26.96 2.41 2.89
C LYS A 244 27.00 1.40 1.75
N TYR A 245 25.96 0.65 1.55
CA TYR A 245 25.87 -0.42 0.57
C TYR A 245 24.58 -0.32 -0.25
N PRO A 246 24.36 0.78 -0.98
CA PRO A 246 23.14 1.00 -1.73
C PRO A 246 22.96 -0.02 -2.85
N PHE A 247 21.73 -0.27 -3.23
CA PHE A 247 21.41 -0.96 -4.47
C PHE A 247 21.80 -0.10 -5.67
N THR A 248 22.02 -0.75 -6.81
CA THR A 248 22.37 -0.09 -8.08
C THR A 248 21.08 0.26 -8.83
N GLY A 249 20.99 1.47 -9.34
CA GLY A 249 19.84 1.94 -10.12
C GLY A 249 19.39 3.34 -9.70
N SER A 250 18.43 3.89 -10.42
CA SER A 250 17.78 5.18 -10.15
C SER A 250 16.41 4.95 -9.48
N ASN A 251 15.87 5.99 -8.84
CA ASN A 251 14.55 5.97 -8.23
C ASN A 251 14.36 4.81 -7.25
N LEU A 252 15.35 4.62 -6.37
CA LEU A 252 15.30 3.63 -5.30
C LEU A 252 15.11 4.32 -3.96
N ALA A 253 14.26 3.73 -3.12
CA ALA A 253 14.08 4.13 -1.73
C ALA A 253 14.07 2.88 -0.85
N TYR A 254 14.24 3.05 0.46
CA TYR A 254 14.43 1.94 1.37
C TYR A 254 13.30 1.88 2.40
N VAL A 255 12.91 0.68 2.76
CA VAL A 255 11.79 0.42 3.66
C VAL A 255 12.28 0.13 5.08
N ASN A 256 11.51 0.60 6.06
CA ASN A 256 11.59 0.13 7.43
C ASN A 256 10.20 -0.20 7.96
N HIS A 257 10.08 -1.27 8.75
CA HIS A 257 8.92 -1.61 9.55
C HIS A 257 9.24 -1.42 11.02
N THR A 258 8.30 -0.89 11.80
CA THR A 258 8.53 -0.64 13.22
C THR A 258 7.26 -0.82 14.06
N TYR A 259 7.38 -1.57 15.14
CA TYR A 259 6.32 -1.86 16.07
C TYR A 259 6.83 -1.83 17.51
N LYS A 260 5.97 -1.57 18.49
CA LYS A 260 6.36 -1.44 19.90
C LYS A 260 7.07 -2.67 20.44
N GLY A 261 6.62 -3.88 20.10
CA GLY A 261 7.21 -5.12 20.59
C GLY A 261 8.65 -5.37 20.15
N MET A 262 9.16 -4.61 19.17
CA MET A 262 10.57 -4.70 18.76
C MET A 262 11.53 -4.16 19.83
N GLU A 263 11.09 -3.20 20.64
CA GLU A 263 11.88 -2.70 21.77
C GLU A 263 12.18 -3.79 22.81
N GLU A 264 11.29 -4.78 22.93
CA GLU A 264 11.46 -5.91 23.85
C GLU A 264 12.15 -7.11 23.17
N SER A 265 11.84 -7.39 21.91
CA SER A 265 12.34 -8.58 21.21
C SER A 265 13.80 -8.44 20.77
N TRP A 266 14.24 -7.25 20.32
CA TRP A 266 15.60 -7.06 19.85
C TRP A 266 16.67 -7.32 20.91
N PRO A 267 16.57 -6.78 22.15
CA PRO A 267 17.54 -7.13 23.20
C PRO A 267 17.58 -8.62 23.52
N GLN A 268 16.43 -9.31 23.50
CA GLN A 268 16.32 -10.72 23.84
C GLN A 268 16.78 -11.66 22.72
N GLU A 269 16.37 -11.38 21.47
CA GLU A 269 16.62 -12.28 20.33
C GLU A 269 17.92 -11.95 19.59
N ILE A 270 18.35 -10.70 19.60
CA ILE A 270 19.43 -10.17 18.76
C ILE A 270 20.59 -9.63 19.60
N GLY A 271 20.33 -9.29 20.87
CA GLY A 271 21.34 -8.73 21.79
C GLY A 271 21.67 -7.27 21.52
N LEU A 272 20.78 -6.53 20.84
CA LEU A 272 20.92 -5.11 20.53
C LEU A 272 19.69 -4.34 20.99
N GLU A 273 19.88 -3.11 21.45
CA GLU A 273 18.75 -2.20 21.71
C GLU A 273 18.07 -1.78 20.40
N TYR A 274 16.75 -1.68 20.45
CA TYR A 274 15.96 -1.17 19.33
C TYR A 274 15.79 0.33 19.48
N ASP A 275 16.45 1.09 18.62
CA ASP A 275 16.40 2.55 18.57
C ASP A 275 16.15 3.02 17.14
N TRP A 276 15.09 3.77 16.91
CA TRP A 276 14.71 4.28 15.58
C TRP A 276 15.83 5.07 14.90
N GLU A 277 16.59 5.84 15.69
CA GLU A 277 17.71 6.62 15.15
C GLU A 277 18.78 5.71 14.55
N GLU A 278 19.13 4.62 15.27
CA GLU A 278 20.12 3.66 14.83
C GLU A 278 19.60 2.72 13.74
N VAL A 279 18.31 2.36 13.75
CA VAL A 279 17.73 1.40 12.81
C VAL A 279 17.52 2.02 11.43
N PHE A 280 16.99 3.25 11.37
CA PHE A 280 16.70 3.93 10.09
C PHE A 280 16.85 5.46 10.10
N GLY A 281 16.84 6.13 11.27
CA GLY A 281 16.92 7.58 11.37
C GLY A 281 18.19 8.15 10.74
N LYS A 282 19.36 7.63 11.10
CA LYS A 282 20.64 8.03 10.48
C LYS A 282 20.72 7.69 8.99
N ALA A 283 20.07 6.62 8.56
CA ALA A 283 19.99 6.28 7.15
C ALA A 283 19.15 7.31 6.38
N ALA A 284 18.09 7.82 6.99
CA ALA A 284 17.24 8.84 6.39
C ALA A 284 17.97 10.17 6.12
N ASP A 285 19.11 10.43 6.73
CA ASP A 285 19.96 11.60 6.42
C ASP A 285 20.68 11.49 5.05
N ARG A 286 20.68 10.30 4.46
CA ARG A 286 21.48 9.98 3.26
C ARG A 286 20.67 9.42 2.11
N VAL A 287 19.62 8.65 2.39
CA VAL A 287 18.79 7.94 1.41
C VAL A 287 17.31 8.14 1.70
N PRO A 288 16.42 8.04 0.68
CA PRO A 288 14.99 8.16 0.90
C PRO A 288 14.48 6.96 1.70
N ILE A 289 13.72 7.21 2.76
CA ILE A 289 13.15 6.18 3.63
C ILE A 289 11.62 6.22 3.57
N PHE A 290 11.03 5.03 3.52
CA PHE A 290 9.61 4.78 3.70
C PHE A 290 9.42 3.84 4.90
N VAL A 291 8.69 4.28 5.91
CA VAL A 291 8.16 3.40 6.94
C VAL A 291 6.82 2.90 6.44
N THR A 292 6.82 1.75 5.74
CA THR A 292 5.63 1.21 5.08
C THR A 292 4.73 0.40 6.00
N GLU A 293 5.24 0.09 7.20
CA GLU A 293 4.44 -0.48 8.28
C GLU A 293 4.86 0.05 9.65
N PHE A 294 3.87 0.54 10.38
CA PHE A 294 3.92 0.77 11.81
C PHE A 294 2.49 0.83 12.36
N GLY A 295 2.33 0.53 13.65
CA GLY A 295 1.02 0.61 14.28
C GLY A 295 1.06 0.13 15.71
N TRP A 296 -0.06 0.30 16.44
CA TRP A 296 -0.19 -0.12 17.82
C TRP A 296 -1.65 -0.40 18.20
N GLN A 297 -1.82 -1.35 19.09
CA GLN A 297 -3.11 -1.70 19.64
C GLN A 297 -2.91 -2.33 21.01
N ALA A 298 -3.46 -1.72 22.07
CA ALA A 298 -3.20 -2.15 23.44
C ALA A 298 -3.67 -3.59 23.75
N ASP A 299 -4.72 -4.03 23.07
CA ASP A 299 -5.31 -5.38 23.18
C ASP A 299 -4.98 -6.27 21.97
N SER A 300 -3.88 -6.02 21.29
CA SER A 300 -3.42 -6.87 20.19
C SER A 300 -3.07 -8.27 20.72
N GLU A 301 -3.52 -9.30 20.02
CA GLU A 301 -3.07 -10.68 20.25
C GLU A 301 -1.68 -10.91 19.66
N TRP A 302 -1.28 -10.08 18.69
CA TRP A 302 0.06 -10.07 18.12
C TRP A 302 1.00 -9.23 18.99
N GLU A 303 1.97 -9.86 19.64
CA GLU A 303 2.85 -9.23 20.64
C GLU A 303 3.59 -8.00 20.09
N PHE A 304 4.10 -8.04 18.84
CA PHE A 304 4.79 -6.91 18.25
C PHE A 304 3.91 -5.68 18.09
N GLY A 305 2.61 -5.87 17.84
CA GLY A 305 1.62 -4.81 17.71
C GLY A 305 1.10 -4.26 19.04
N LYS A 306 1.47 -4.85 20.20
CA LYS A 306 1.04 -4.38 21.52
C LYS A 306 1.68 -3.04 21.86
N GLY A 307 0.84 -2.02 21.96
CA GLY A 307 1.27 -0.66 22.29
C GLY A 307 0.10 0.25 22.57
N THR A 308 0.39 1.45 23.02
CA THR A 308 -0.60 2.49 23.27
C THR A 308 -0.21 3.77 22.54
N THR A 309 -1.18 4.66 22.37
CA THR A 309 -0.89 6.00 21.85
C THR A 309 0.15 6.74 22.69
N ALA A 310 0.18 6.50 24.02
CA ALA A 310 1.13 7.15 24.92
C ALA A 310 2.56 6.62 24.78
N ASN A 311 2.73 5.27 24.72
CA ASN A 311 4.07 4.66 24.75
C ASN A 311 4.66 4.36 23.38
N PHE A 312 3.86 4.48 22.28
CA PHE A 312 4.34 4.29 20.93
C PHE A 312 3.81 5.37 19.96
N GLY A 313 2.49 5.63 19.93
CA GLY A 313 1.88 6.52 18.94
C GLY A 313 2.40 7.95 18.97
N ARG A 314 2.50 8.58 20.15
CA ARG A 314 3.07 9.94 20.29
C ARG A 314 4.58 9.95 20.00
N PRO A 315 5.40 9.07 20.59
CA PRO A 315 6.82 9.01 20.28
C PRO A 315 7.14 8.85 18.79
N ILE A 316 6.46 7.93 18.08
CA ILE A 316 6.71 7.73 16.64
C ILE A 316 6.24 8.94 15.82
N LYS A 317 5.11 9.58 16.18
CA LYS A 317 4.66 10.83 15.55
C LYS A 317 5.70 11.92 15.71
N ASP A 318 6.22 12.13 16.92
CA ASP A 318 7.22 13.15 17.19
C ASP A 318 8.52 12.88 16.43
N PHE A 319 8.96 11.62 16.36
CA PHE A 319 10.13 11.20 15.61
C PHE A 319 9.98 11.46 14.10
N LEU A 320 8.86 11.06 13.51
CA LEU A 320 8.60 11.22 12.07
C LEU A 320 8.33 12.68 11.68
N ASN A 321 7.68 13.46 12.53
CA ASN A 321 7.42 14.87 12.26
C ASN A 321 8.69 15.74 12.24
N GLN A 322 9.75 15.32 12.95
CA GLN A 322 11.07 15.97 12.90
C GLN A 322 11.86 15.60 11.62
N ARG A 323 11.37 14.65 10.82
CA ARG A 323 12.03 14.10 9.63
C ARG A 323 11.10 14.07 8.43
N PRO A 324 10.78 15.23 7.82
CA PRO A 324 9.80 15.33 6.73
C PRO A 324 10.19 14.52 5.48
N ASN A 325 11.47 14.16 5.35
CA ASN A 325 11.98 13.29 4.29
C ASN A 325 11.69 11.80 4.50
N ILE A 326 11.22 11.38 5.68
CA ILE A 326 10.72 10.02 5.89
C ILE A 326 9.25 9.98 5.51
N ASN A 327 8.92 9.18 4.52
CA ASN A 327 7.54 8.89 4.13
C ASN A 327 6.99 7.79 5.02
N TRP A 328 5.67 7.80 5.30
CA TRP A 328 5.12 6.78 6.17
C TRP A 328 3.71 6.33 5.79
N ILE A 329 3.45 5.05 6.01
CA ILE A 329 2.19 4.37 5.75
C ILE A 329 1.85 3.52 6.98
N VAL A 330 0.74 3.80 7.62
CA VAL A 330 0.31 3.08 8.83
C VAL A 330 -0.30 1.73 8.46
N TRP A 331 0.03 0.70 9.22
CA TRP A 331 -0.59 -0.62 9.18
C TRP A 331 -1.69 -0.70 10.23
N THR A 332 -2.94 -0.98 9.95
CA THR A 332 -3.67 -1.18 8.69
C THR A 332 -5.11 -0.70 8.82
N TYR A 333 -5.79 -0.37 7.72
CA TYR A 333 -7.21 0.02 7.75
C TYR A 333 -8.12 -1.15 8.14
N ASP A 334 -7.81 -2.33 7.60
CA ASP A 334 -8.69 -3.49 7.63
C ASP A 334 -8.90 -4.08 9.02
N SER A 335 -10.15 -4.46 9.31
CA SER A 335 -10.55 -5.07 10.59
C SER A 335 -10.01 -6.49 10.80
N TYR A 336 -9.58 -7.16 9.73
CA TYR A 336 -9.10 -8.56 9.76
C TYR A 336 -7.63 -8.69 10.10
N CYS A 337 -6.90 -7.59 10.23
CA CYS A 337 -5.51 -7.57 10.62
C CYS A 337 -5.31 -6.71 11.88
N SER A 338 -4.17 -6.87 12.54
CA SER A 338 -3.83 -6.12 13.77
C SER A 338 -2.41 -5.58 13.64
N PRO A 339 -2.15 -4.38 14.17
CA PRO A 339 -3.07 -3.39 14.71
C PRO A 339 -3.93 -2.73 13.63
N ARG A 340 -5.13 -2.26 13.99
CA ARG A 340 -6.13 -1.78 13.02
C ARG A 340 -6.69 -0.41 13.32
N LEU A 341 -7.08 0.33 12.26
CA LEU A 341 -7.65 1.66 12.33
C LEU A 341 -9.18 1.65 12.48
N ALA A 342 -9.85 0.68 11.85
CA ALA A 342 -11.30 0.59 11.80
C ALA A 342 -11.82 -0.80 12.19
N ASP A 343 -13.10 -0.89 12.54
CA ASP A 343 -13.79 -2.15 12.78
C ASP A 343 -14.48 -2.70 11.50
N GLU A 344 -15.20 -3.81 11.65
CA GLU A 344 -15.91 -4.52 10.57
C GLU A 344 -17.06 -3.69 9.94
N ARG A 345 -17.41 -2.55 10.54
CA ARG A 345 -18.41 -1.59 10.06
C ARG A 345 -17.75 -0.29 9.63
N ASP A 346 -16.43 -0.29 9.43
CA ASP A 346 -15.60 0.87 9.07
C ASP A 346 -15.65 2.03 10.09
N ARG A 347 -16.05 1.77 11.33
CA ARG A 347 -16.03 2.78 12.38
C ARG A 347 -14.61 2.94 12.88
N VAL A 348 -14.16 4.18 12.91
CA VAL A 348 -12.82 4.54 13.39
C VAL A 348 -12.66 4.14 14.86
N LEU A 349 -11.62 3.40 15.15
CA LEU A 349 -11.34 2.91 16.49
C LEU A 349 -10.62 3.97 17.33
N GLY A 350 -11.09 4.17 18.56
CA GLY A 350 -10.55 5.15 19.51
C GLY A 350 -9.87 4.52 20.72
N GLU A 351 -9.50 5.34 21.70
CA GLU A 351 -8.91 5.03 23.02
C GLU A 351 -7.77 4.01 23.04
N LYS A 352 -8.09 2.69 23.01
CA LYS A 352 -7.11 1.60 23.08
C LYS A 352 -6.51 1.24 21.73
N LYS A 353 -6.97 1.85 20.67
CA LYS A 353 -6.57 1.62 19.28
C LYS A 353 -6.03 2.91 18.69
N MET A 354 -5.42 2.80 17.54
CA MET A 354 -4.74 3.94 16.90
C MET A 354 -5.62 4.78 15.96
N GLY A 355 -6.84 4.33 15.63
CA GLY A 355 -7.64 4.89 14.54
C GLY A 355 -7.86 6.39 14.61
N LEU A 356 -8.46 6.90 15.71
CA LEU A 356 -8.70 8.33 15.88
C LEU A 356 -7.41 9.14 15.84
N PHE A 357 -6.36 8.67 16.53
CA PHE A 357 -5.08 9.37 16.58
C PHE A 357 -4.43 9.49 15.21
N VAL A 358 -4.44 8.41 14.43
CA VAL A 358 -3.85 8.40 13.07
C VAL A 358 -4.68 9.26 12.12
N ARG A 359 -6.00 9.22 12.21
CA ARG A 359 -6.88 10.07 11.40
C ARG A 359 -6.61 11.56 11.65
N ASP A 360 -6.54 11.95 12.92
CA ASP A 360 -6.23 13.34 13.29
C ASP A 360 -4.81 13.73 12.81
N TRP A 361 -3.84 12.83 12.87
CA TRP A 361 -2.48 13.08 12.37
C TRP A 361 -2.44 13.26 10.86
N LEU A 362 -3.12 12.40 10.09
CA LEU A 362 -3.24 12.56 8.63
C LEU A 362 -3.91 13.88 8.26
N GLN A 363 -4.94 14.29 9.00
CA GLN A 363 -5.61 15.58 8.81
C GLN A 363 -4.68 16.76 9.08
N GLU A 364 -3.86 16.71 10.15
CA GLU A 364 -2.83 17.72 10.41
C GLU A 364 -1.82 17.84 9.26
N GLU A 365 -1.36 16.70 8.71
CA GLU A 365 -0.40 16.68 7.60
C GLU A 365 -1.04 17.22 6.29
N TRP A 366 -2.31 16.90 6.04
CA TRP A 366 -3.05 17.45 4.90
C TRP A 366 -3.18 18.98 5.00
N VAL A 367 -3.54 19.52 6.16
CA VAL A 367 -3.65 20.98 6.39
C VAL A 367 -2.31 21.67 6.15
N LYS A 368 -1.21 21.08 6.60
CA LYS A 368 0.15 21.62 6.36
C LYS A 368 0.49 21.68 4.86
N SER A 369 0.09 20.65 4.10
CA SER A 369 0.37 20.55 2.66
C SER A 369 -0.46 21.52 1.82
N THR A 370 -1.71 21.82 2.25
CA THR A 370 -2.63 22.72 1.54
C THR A 370 -2.46 24.19 1.91
N ASN A 371 -1.93 24.46 3.11
CA ASN A 371 -1.59 25.80 3.59
C ASN A 371 -0.11 25.88 3.93
N PRO A 372 0.80 25.87 2.95
CA PRO A 372 2.22 25.97 3.23
C PRO A 372 2.48 27.32 3.88
N VAL A 373 2.82 27.32 5.17
CA VAL A 373 3.40 28.49 5.84
C VAL A 373 4.64 28.82 5.04
N LYS A 374 4.66 30.00 4.41
CA LYS A 374 5.86 30.47 3.70
C LYS A 374 7.03 30.30 4.66
N PRO A 375 8.11 29.60 4.29
CA PRO A 375 9.26 29.50 5.17
C PRO A 375 9.67 30.91 5.56
N CYS A 376 9.78 31.14 6.85
CA CYS A 376 10.21 32.42 7.39
C CYS A 376 11.62 32.68 6.83
N SER A 377 11.73 33.50 5.79
CA SER A 377 12.99 33.86 5.15
C SER A 377 13.91 34.67 6.08
N THR A 378 13.42 35.04 7.27
CA THR A 378 14.13 35.83 8.28
C THR A 378 14.66 35.01 9.46
N CYS A 379 14.19 33.78 9.67
CA CYS A 379 14.62 32.97 10.83
C CYS A 379 16.05 32.39 10.69
N PHE A 380 16.64 32.34 9.50
CA PHE A 380 18.02 31.90 9.32
C PHE A 380 19.06 33.04 9.41
N ALA A 381 18.66 34.28 9.16
CA ALA A 381 19.55 35.43 9.24
C ALA A 381 19.83 35.84 10.70
N ASP A 382 18.84 35.67 11.59
CA ASP A 382 18.97 36.04 13.03
C ASP A 382 19.82 35.02 13.82
N LEU A 383 19.91 33.76 13.37
CA LEU A 383 20.77 32.74 13.98
C LEU A 383 22.26 32.90 13.62
N LEU A 384 22.57 33.44 12.45
CA LEU A 384 23.95 33.71 12.05
C LEU A 384 24.51 35.01 12.68
N ASN A 385 23.67 36.01 12.93
CA ASN A 385 24.08 37.27 13.56
C ASN A 385 24.24 37.17 15.08
N SER A 386 23.71 36.12 15.72
CA SER A 386 23.91 35.89 17.17
C SER A 386 25.16 35.08 17.50
N ALA A 387 25.86 34.53 16.50
CA ALA A 387 27.10 33.77 16.69
C ALA A 387 28.40 34.58 16.51
N GLU A 388 28.31 35.82 15.97
CA GLU A 388 29.48 36.69 15.79
C GLU A 388 29.60 37.80 16.87
N GLY A 389 28.82 37.73 17.90
CA GLY A 389 28.82 38.72 18.98
C GLY A 389 29.07 38.15 20.38
N LYS A 390 30.17 37.40 20.58
CA LYS A 390 30.85 37.25 21.89
C LYS A 390 32.25 36.76 21.73
#